data_f9c053d44a29d654f6578690e46ca073
#
_entry.id   f9c053d44a29d654f6578690e46ca073
#
_cell.length_a   1.000
_cell.length_b   1.000
_cell.length_c   1.000
_cell.angle_alpha   90.00
_cell.angle_beta   90.00
_cell.angle_gamma   90.00
#
_symmetry.space_group_name_H-M   'P 1'
#
loop_
_entity.id
_entity.type
_entity.pdbx_description
1 polymer ?
#
loop_
_entity_poly.entity_id
_entity_poly.type
_entity_poly.pdbx_seq_one_letter_code
_entity_poly.pdbx_strand_id
1 'polypeptide(L)'
;LAIVNTTNGKEIFFEFFQSPINASVNAATPLVLNNGIFLSSCYEVGAHFWEFSSANQYVPVMFEKSWHKQNVLNCHYSTPVASGEFLYGFHGRQERGANLRCVRIIDGEVMWTAPPMGTGNLIRAGRQIIILTESGEIVIIKAVPHGFRLLFRQQILGQGRAHFAYSGGRLFARDNRRLICLKTSDK
;
A
#
# COMPACT_ATOMS: atom_id res chain seq x y z
N LEU A 1 3.44 8.21 14.36
CA LEU A 1 2.53 7.10 14.64
C LEU A 1 2.17 7.12 16.11
N ALA A 2 0.90 7.18 16.42
CA ALA A 2 0.40 6.98 17.78
C ALA A 2 -0.57 5.79 17.78
N ILE A 3 -0.46 4.93 18.78
CA ILE A 3 -1.40 3.84 19.04
C ILE A 3 -2.06 4.15 20.37
N VAL A 4 -3.39 4.17 20.38
CA VAL A 4 -4.17 4.53 21.55
C VAL A 4 -5.14 3.41 21.92
N ASN A 5 -5.41 3.28 23.20
CA ASN A 5 -6.44 2.39 23.71
C ASN A 5 -7.83 2.95 23.35
N THR A 6 -8.62 2.19 22.64
CA THR A 6 -9.94 2.62 22.15
C THR A 6 -10.99 2.81 23.25
N THR A 7 -10.77 2.22 24.44
CA THR A 7 -11.71 2.31 25.57
C THR A 7 -11.52 3.60 26.37
N ASN A 8 -10.28 4.09 26.51
CA ASN A 8 -9.98 5.20 27.42
C ASN A 8 -9.11 6.30 26.79
N GLY A 9 -8.73 6.15 25.52
CA GLY A 9 -7.92 7.13 24.78
C GLY A 9 -6.45 7.24 25.22
N LYS A 10 -5.99 6.42 26.16
CA LYS A 10 -4.60 6.47 26.59
C LYS A 10 -3.66 6.01 25.50
N GLU A 11 -2.54 6.72 25.36
CA GLU A 11 -1.47 6.32 24.46
C GLU A 11 -0.84 5.01 24.94
N ILE A 12 -0.71 4.04 24.02
CA ILE A 12 -0.04 2.76 24.25
C ILE A 12 1.37 2.80 23.70
N PHE A 13 1.53 3.45 22.53
CA PHE A 13 2.80 3.54 21.83
C PHE A 13 2.86 4.83 21.03
N PHE A 14 4.03 5.44 20.98
CA PHE A 14 4.33 6.58 20.14
C PHE A 14 5.67 6.40 19.45
N GLU A 15 5.70 6.66 18.14
CA GLU A 15 6.91 6.74 17.35
C GLU A 15 6.88 7.96 16.45
N PHE A 16 7.95 8.72 16.46
CA PHE A 16 8.09 9.86 15.57
C PHE A 16 8.30 9.38 14.13
N PHE A 17 7.38 9.74 13.25
CA PHE A 17 7.39 9.35 11.86
C PHE A 17 7.09 10.54 10.97
N GLN A 18 8.11 11.34 10.72
CA GLN A 18 8.00 12.56 9.92
C GLN A 18 9.31 12.82 9.17
N SER A 19 9.20 13.37 7.97
CA SER A 19 10.34 13.84 7.21
C SER A 19 10.95 15.09 7.84
N PRO A 20 12.27 15.26 7.76
CA PRO A 20 12.93 16.53 8.08
C PRO A 20 12.65 17.62 7.03
N ILE A 21 12.09 17.27 5.88
CA ILE A 21 11.82 18.19 4.78
C ILE A 21 10.49 18.91 5.05
N ASN A 22 10.46 20.25 5.08
CA ASN A 22 9.28 21.06 5.40
C ASN A 22 8.25 20.81 4.36
N ALA A 23 8.02 20.68 3.34
CA ALA A 23 6.91 20.45 2.40
C ALA A 23 6.66 18.95 2.17
N SER A 24 6.78 18.15 3.20
CA SER A 24 6.54 16.70 3.14
C SER A 24 5.13 16.31 3.58
N VAL A 25 4.68 15.15 3.15
CA VAL A 25 3.41 14.56 3.55
C VAL A 25 3.57 13.09 3.93
N ASN A 26 2.82 12.67 4.94
CA ASN A 26 2.61 11.27 5.29
C ASN A 26 1.19 10.90 4.89
N ALA A 27 1.00 10.51 3.62
CA ALA A 27 -0.33 10.30 3.05
C ALA A 27 -0.72 8.82 2.93
N ALA A 28 0.26 7.91 2.88
CA ALA A 28 -0.02 6.49 2.90
C ALA A 28 -0.56 6.06 4.27
N THR A 29 -1.67 5.33 4.28
CA THR A 29 -2.27 4.83 5.52
C THR A 29 -1.37 3.76 6.15
N PRO A 30 -1.18 3.78 7.49
CA PRO A 30 -0.53 2.68 8.20
C PRO A 30 -1.22 1.36 7.91
N LEU A 31 -0.46 0.34 7.53
CA LEU A 31 -1.00 -0.97 7.21
C LEU A 31 -0.85 -1.89 8.42
N VAL A 32 -1.97 -2.20 9.07
CA VAL A 32 -2.00 -3.15 10.18
C VAL A 32 -2.02 -4.56 9.62
N LEU A 33 -1.06 -5.37 10.05
CA LEU A 33 -0.85 -6.76 9.66
C LEU A 33 -1.07 -7.66 10.88
N ASN A 34 -1.11 -8.97 10.68
CA ASN A 34 -1.37 -9.92 11.77
C ASN A 34 -0.34 -9.83 12.92
N ASN A 35 0.91 -9.52 12.58
CA ASN A 35 2.03 -9.49 13.53
C ASN A 35 2.75 -8.14 13.61
N GLY A 36 2.21 -7.09 13.00
CA GLY A 36 2.90 -5.81 13.00
C GLY A 36 2.19 -4.69 12.28
N ILE A 37 2.88 -3.56 12.19
CA ILE A 37 2.43 -2.37 11.50
C ILE A 37 3.50 -1.95 10.50
N PHE A 38 3.10 -1.82 9.26
CA PHE A 38 3.95 -1.25 8.22
C PHE A 38 3.60 0.21 7.98
N LEU A 39 4.62 1.05 7.99
CA LEU A 39 4.55 2.47 7.65
C LEU A 39 5.48 2.80 6.51
N SER A 40 5.07 3.72 5.68
CA SER A 40 5.91 4.17 4.57
C SER A 40 5.62 5.61 4.21
N SER A 41 6.66 6.33 3.92
CA SER A 41 6.59 7.66 3.33
C SER A 41 7.78 7.90 2.41
N CYS A 42 7.61 8.82 1.48
CA CYS A 42 8.70 9.43 0.73
C CYS A 42 9.48 10.44 1.59
N TYR A 43 10.20 11.35 0.97
CA TYR A 43 10.86 12.48 1.61
C TYR A 43 11.86 12.07 2.70
N GLU A 44 12.68 11.05 2.40
CA GLU A 44 13.76 10.55 3.26
C GLU A 44 13.29 9.84 4.54
N VAL A 45 12.01 9.55 4.67
CA VAL A 45 11.46 8.76 5.78
C VAL A 45 11.70 7.27 5.56
N GLY A 46 11.40 6.75 4.38
CA GLY A 46 11.57 5.34 4.06
C GLY A 46 10.38 4.47 4.46
N ALA A 47 10.65 3.18 4.57
CA ALA A 47 9.70 2.16 4.99
C ALA A 47 10.12 1.56 6.31
N HIS A 48 9.15 1.37 7.21
CA HIS A 48 9.36 0.86 8.56
C HIS A 48 8.39 -0.29 8.82
N PHE A 49 8.85 -1.29 9.54
CA PHE A 49 8.02 -2.35 10.06
C PHE A 49 8.26 -2.51 11.56
N TRP A 50 7.19 -2.43 12.33
CA TRP A 50 7.18 -2.74 13.75
C TRP A 50 6.44 -4.05 13.95
N GLU A 51 7.07 -5.00 14.60
CA GLU A 51 6.41 -6.18 15.11
C GLU A 51 5.74 -5.87 16.45
N PHE A 52 4.62 -6.50 16.69
CA PHE A 52 4.03 -6.53 18.00
C PHE A 52 3.86 -7.98 18.46
N SER A 53 4.30 -8.25 19.68
CA SER A 53 3.97 -9.50 20.35
C SER A 53 2.66 -9.31 21.08
N SER A 54 1.65 -10.09 20.69
CA SER A 54 0.46 -10.26 21.51
C SER A 54 0.84 -11.19 22.66
N ALA A 55 1.27 -10.61 23.75
CA ALA A 55 1.21 -11.32 25.00
C ALA A 55 -0.28 -11.50 25.35
N ASN A 56 -0.60 -12.54 26.12
CA ASN A 56 -1.98 -12.82 26.57
C ASN A 56 -2.61 -11.56 27.22
N GLN A 57 -3.91 -11.58 27.51
CA GLN A 57 -4.64 -10.43 28.04
C GLN A 57 -4.05 -9.74 29.29
N TYR A 58 -3.01 -10.30 29.88
CA TYR A 58 -2.34 -9.81 31.09
C TYR A 58 -0.98 -9.15 30.82
N VAL A 59 -0.43 -9.26 29.61
CA VAL A 59 0.89 -8.69 29.26
C VAL A 59 0.68 -7.56 28.26
N PRO A 60 1.24 -6.37 28.48
CA PRO A 60 1.16 -5.26 27.54
C PRO A 60 1.68 -5.67 26.16
N VAL A 61 1.00 -5.20 25.11
CA VAL A 61 1.50 -5.37 23.74
C VAL A 61 2.84 -4.65 23.62
N MET A 62 3.88 -5.37 23.26
CA MET A 62 5.20 -4.83 22.99
C MET A 62 5.34 -4.53 21.52
N PHE A 63 5.84 -3.34 21.20
CA PHE A 63 6.15 -2.93 19.84
C PHE A 63 7.65 -2.85 19.68
N GLU A 64 8.19 -3.58 18.74
CA GLU A 64 9.61 -3.58 18.42
C GLU A 64 9.80 -3.23 16.95
N LYS A 65 10.73 -2.29 16.68
CA LYS A 65 11.08 -1.94 15.30
C LYS A 65 11.90 -3.07 14.70
N SER A 66 11.27 -3.87 13.86
CA SER A 66 11.91 -5.00 13.18
C SER A 66 12.91 -4.49 12.14
N TRP A 67 12.49 -3.52 11.31
CA TRP A 67 13.40 -2.89 10.37
C TRP A 67 12.96 -1.48 9.94
N HIS A 68 13.95 -0.68 9.52
CA HIS A 68 13.78 0.58 8.81
C HIS A 68 14.71 0.60 7.61
N LYS A 69 14.17 0.82 6.43
CA LYS A 69 14.94 0.82 5.18
C LYS A 69 14.51 1.93 4.24
N GLN A 70 15.52 2.59 3.67
CA GLN A 70 15.34 3.49 2.54
C GLN A 70 15.25 2.72 1.23
N ASN A 71 14.58 3.29 0.24
CA ASN A 71 14.53 2.78 -1.14
C ASN A 71 13.91 1.38 -1.31
N VAL A 72 13.13 0.91 -0.35
CA VAL A 72 12.42 -0.37 -0.42
C VAL A 72 11.01 -0.17 -0.98
N LEU A 73 10.15 0.50 -0.22
CA LEU A 73 8.77 0.80 -0.58
C LEU A 73 8.38 2.15 0.01
N ASN A 74 8.98 3.22 -0.50
CA ASN A 74 8.70 4.59 -0.07
C ASN A 74 7.44 5.08 -0.78
N CYS A 75 6.28 4.86 -0.17
CA CYS A 75 5.00 5.24 -0.74
C CYS A 75 4.77 6.75 -0.62
N HIS A 76 4.29 7.39 -1.70
CA HIS A 76 3.99 8.81 -1.70
C HIS A 76 2.55 9.06 -1.23
N TYR A 77 1.55 8.79 -2.06
CA TYR A 77 0.13 8.94 -1.75
C TYR A 77 -0.62 7.62 -1.70
N SER A 78 -0.18 6.65 -2.47
CA SER A 78 -0.86 5.36 -2.59
C SER A 78 -0.50 4.44 -1.43
N THR A 79 -1.51 3.97 -0.72
CA THR A 79 -1.32 2.98 0.34
C THR A 79 -1.05 1.60 -0.28
N PRO A 80 -0.01 0.88 0.16
CA PRO A 80 0.26 -0.47 -0.32
C PRO A 80 -0.80 -1.47 0.18
N VAL A 81 -0.84 -2.65 -0.41
CA VAL A 81 -1.69 -3.75 0.05
C VAL A 81 -0.86 -4.98 0.38
N ALA A 82 -1.32 -5.77 1.35
CA ALA A 82 -0.67 -7.02 1.73
C ALA A 82 -1.36 -8.23 1.09
N SER A 83 -0.57 -9.23 0.69
CA SER A 83 -1.05 -10.55 0.30
C SER A 83 -0.08 -11.62 0.77
N GLY A 84 -0.49 -12.41 1.77
CA GLY A 84 0.39 -13.34 2.47
C GLY A 84 1.53 -12.58 3.16
N GLU A 85 2.75 -12.99 2.90
CA GLU A 85 3.97 -12.42 3.48
C GLU A 85 4.55 -11.25 2.66
N PHE A 86 3.80 -10.71 1.71
CA PHE A 86 4.29 -9.70 0.77
C PHE A 86 3.41 -8.47 0.71
N LEU A 87 4.07 -7.32 0.53
CA LEU A 87 3.47 -6.03 0.23
C LEU A 87 3.58 -5.73 -1.26
N TYR A 88 2.55 -5.09 -1.78
CA TYR A 88 2.51 -4.57 -3.15
C TYR A 88 2.17 -3.09 -3.08
N GLY A 89 2.99 -2.24 -3.68
CA GLY A 89 2.77 -0.79 -3.63
C GLY A 89 3.66 -0.02 -4.57
N PHE A 90 3.35 1.24 -4.77
CA PHE A 90 4.15 2.16 -5.57
C PHE A 90 5.27 2.76 -4.74
N HIS A 91 6.51 2.50 -5.16
CA HIS A 91 7.72 3.07 -4.58
C HIS A 91 8.14 4.31 -5.34
N GLY A 92 8.40 5.38 -4.63
CA GLY A 92 8.93 6.63 -5.17
C GLY A 92 7.88 7.74 -5.25
N ARG A 93 8.39 8.95 -5.50
CA ARG A 93 7.54 10.13 -5.66
C ARG A 93 6.84 10.09 -7.01
N GLN A 94 5.56 10.36 -6.96
CA GLN A 94 4.68 10.35 -8.12
C GLN A 94 5.19 11.23 -9.28
N GLU A 95 5.61 12.44 -9.00
CA GLU A 95 6.09 13.40 -9.97
C GLU A 95 7.46 13.06 -10.55
N ARG A 96 8.17 12.09 -9.98
CA ARG A 96 9.47 11.59 -10.45
C ARG A 96 9.41 10.22 -11.11
N GLY A 97 8.19 9.67 -11.24
CA GLY A 97 7.95 8.34 -11.72
C GLY A 97 8.13 7.27 -10.62
N ALA A 98 7.00 6.79 -10.10
CA ALA A 98 7.01 5.70 -9.14
C ALA A 98 6.87 4.35 -9.84
N ASN A 99 7.40 3.29 -9.22
CA ASN A 99 7.35 1.94 -9.73
C ASN A 99 6.60 1.02 -8.78
N LEU A 100 5.77 0.14 -9.32
CA LEU A 100 5.14 -0.90 -8.52
C LEU A 100 6.19 -1.93 -8.09
N ARG A 101 6.18 -2.27 -6.80
CA ARG A 101 7.08 -3.27 -6.20
C ARG A 101 6.32 -4.32 -5.42
N CYS A 102 6.91 -5.50 -5.35
CA CYS A 102 6.61 -6.52 -4.36
C CYS A 102 7.74 -6.56 -3.34
N VAL A 103 7.41 -6.54 -2.06
CA VAL A 103 8.38 -6.49 -0.96
C VAL A 103 7.99 -7.53 0.08
N ARG A 104 8.95 -8.29 0.61
CA ARG A 104 8.72 -9.23 1.70
C ARG A 104 8.58 -8.47 3.03
N ILE A 105 7.55 -8.78 3.81
CA ILE A 105 7.20 -8.04 5.02
C ILE A 105 8.27 -8.18 6.10
N ILE A 106 8.74 -9.40 6.34
CA ILE A 106 9.57 -9.70 7.49
C ILE A 106 10.93 -8.99 7.50
N ASP A 107 11.48 -8.71 6.34
CA ASP A 107 12.82 -8.15 6.20
C ASP A 107 12.92 -6.99 5.20
N GLY A 108 11.83 -6.64 4.51
CA GLY A 108 11.84 -5.57 3.53
C GLY A 108 12.65 -5.88 2.27
N GLU A 109 12.86 -7.15 1.92
CA GLU A 109 13.50 -7.52 0.66
C GLU A 109 12.59 -7.21 -0.53
N VAL A 110 13.15 -6.51 -1.53
CA VAL A 110 12.44 -6.23 -2.78
C VAL A 110 12.47 -7.47 -3.67
N MET A 111 11.34 -8.15 -3.80
CA MET A 111 11.20 -9.36 -4.60
C MET A 111 11.25 -9.06 -6.09
N TRP A 112 10.59 -7.98 -6.51
CA TRP A 112 10.62 -7.48 -7.89
C TRP A 112 10.14 -6.04 -7.97
N THR A 113 10.52 -5.39 -9.07
CA THR A 113 10.01 -4.10 -9.52
C THR A 113 9.38 -4.27 -10.89
N ALA A 114 8.15 -3.81 -11.06
CA ALA A 114 7.45 -3.89 -12.33
C ALA A 114 8.02 -2.94 -13.39
N PRO A 115 7.79 -3.22 -14.68
CA PRO A 115 7.99 -2.23 -15.74
C PRO A 115 7.22 -0.94 -15.45
N PRO A 116 7.68 0.22 -15.94
CA PRO A 116 6.98 1.48 -15.74
C PRO A 116 5.54 1.43 -16.23
N MET A 117 4.59 1.86 -15.37
CA MET A 117 3.17 1.94 -15.69
C MET A 117 2.52 3.23 -15.18
N GLY A 118 3.32 4.18 -14.71
CA GLY A 118 2.82 5.33 -13.97
C GLY A 118 2.49 4.98 -12.52
N THR A 119 1.77 5.85 -11.86
CA THR A 119 1.29 5.68 -10.49
C THR A 119 -0.22 5.46 -10.49
N GLY A 120 -0.75 5.04 -9.36
CA GLY A 120 -2.19 4.82 -9.20
C GLY A 120 -2.53 4.33 -7.81
N ASN A 121 -3.79 4.00 -7.64
CA ASN A 121 -4.30 3.33 -6.45
C ASN A 121 -4.42 1.84 -6.69
N LEU A 122 -4.34 1.05 -5.63
CA LEU A 122 -4.42 -0.40 -5.73
C LEU A 122 -5.25 -1.00 -4.60
N ILE A 123 -5.92 -2.11 -4.92
CA ILE A 123 -6.64 -2.94 -3.95
C ILE A 123 -6.30 -4.41 -4.19
N ARG A 124 -6.41 -5.21 -3.14
CA ARG A 124 -6.30 -6.65 -3.25
C ARG A 124 -7.69 -7.28 -3.37
N ALA A 125 -7.88 -8.13 -4.37
CA ALA A 125 -9.05 -8.96 -4.57
C ALA A 125 -8.64 -10.44 -4.66
N GLY A 126 -8.74 -11.16 -3.56
CA GLY A 126 -8.26 -12.54 -3.47
C GLY A 126 -6.75 -12.67 -3.73
N ARG A 127 -6.39 -13.37 -4.80
CA ARG A 127 -5.00 -13.56 -5.26
C ARG A 127 -4.57 -12.57 -6.35
N GLN A 128 -5.33 -11.52 -6.55
CA GLN A 128 -5.06 -10.49 -7.55
C GLN A 128 -4.87 -9.14 -6.89
N ILE A 129 -4.05 -8.31 -7.52
CA ILE A 129 -3.97 -6.87 -7.23
C ILE A 129 -4.58 -6.15 -8.41
N ILE A 130 -5.59 -5.36 -8.13
CA ILE A 130 -6.24 -4.48 -9.10
C ILE A 130 -5.64 -3.10 -8.91
N ILE A 131 -5.22 -2.48 -9.97
CA ILE A 131 -4.59 -1.17 -10.00
C ILE A 131 -5.37 -0.28 -10.96
N LEU A 132 -5.71 0.92 -10.53
CA LEU A 132 -6.18 1.98 -11.42
C LEU A 132 -5.11 3.06 -11.46
N THR A 133 -4.50 3.22 -12.62
CA THR A 133 -3.46 4.24 -12.82
C THR A 133 -4.07 5.64 -12.92
N GLU A 134 -3.28 6.67 -12.68
CA GLU A 134 -3.71 8.06 -12.85
C GLU A 134 -4.05 8.42 -14.29
N SER A 135 -3.51 7.71 -15.26
CA SER A 135 -3.90 7.83 -16.67
C SER A 135 -5.25 7.19 -16.99
N GLY A 136 -5.86 6.48 -16.04
CA GLY A 136 -7.17 5.83 -16.19
C GLY A 136 -7.10 4.42 -16.76
N GLU A 137 -5.94 3.79 -16.69
CA GLU A 137 -5.74 2.42 -17.13
C GLU A 137 -5.98 1.45 -15.95
N ILE A 138 -6.79 0.42 -16.14
CA ILE A 138 -6.90 -0.69 -15.21
C ILE A 138 -5.84 -1.74 -15.52
N VAL A 139 -5.11 -2.15 -14.50
CA VAL A 139 -4.10 -3.20 -14.57
C VAL A 139 -4.40 -4.23 -13.51
N ILE A 140 -4.50 -5.50 -13.88
CA ILE A 140 -4.70 -6.60 -12.95
C ILE A 140 -3.48 -7.51 -13.01
N ILE A 141 -2.89 -7.77 -11.86
CA ILE A 141 -1.72 -8.64 -11.72
C ILE A 141 -2.01 -9.77 -10.74
N LYS A 142 -1.27 -10.86 -10.88
CA LYS A 142 -1.25 -11.93 -9.89
C LYS A 142 -0.38 -11.51 -8.69
N ALA A 143 -0.91 -11.68 -7.47
CA ALA A 143 -0.18 -11.41 -6.23
C ALA A 143 0.80 -12.57 -5.94
N VAL A 144 1.97 -12.55 -6.56
CA VAL A 144 3.03 -13.56 -6.38
C VAL A 144 4.42 -12.91 -6.25
N PRO A 145 5.34 -13.48 -5.44
CA PRO A 145 6.65 -12.89 -5.21
C PRO A 145 7.68 -13.21 -6.33
N HIS A 146 7.42 -14.19 -7.18
CA HIS A 146 8.40 -14.72 -8.14
C HIS A 146 8.47 -13.92 -9.46
N GLY A 147 8.06 -12.66 -9.44
CA GLY A 147 8.11 -11.76 -10.58
C GLY A 147 6.75 -11.13 -10.91
N PHE A 148 6.81 -10.05 -11.64
CA PHE A 148 5.61 -9.35 -12.12
C PHE A 148 4.82 -10.23 -13.10
N ARG A 149 3.55 -10.46 -12.80
CA ARG A 149 2.66 -11.32 -13.60
C ARG A 149 1.40 -10.56 -13.97
N LEU A 150 1.42 -9.95 -15.16
CA LEU A 150 0.28 -9.26 -15.74
C LEU A 150 -0.80 -10.27 -16.12
N LEU A 151 -2.05 -10.00 -15.73
CA LEU A 151 -3.24 -10.78 -16.10
C LEU A 151 -4.12 -10.01 -17.09
N PHE A 152 -4.27 -8.70 -16.88
CA PHE A 152 -5.13 -7.86 -17.70
C PHE A 152 -4.63 -6.41 -17.67
N ARG A 153 -4.82 -5.68 -18.76
CA ARG A 153 -4.52 -4.27 -18.88
C ARG A 153 -5.40 -3.62 -19.94
N GLN A 154 -6.08 -2.51 -19.59
CA GLN A 154 -6.95 -1.79 -20.50
C GLN A 154 -7.18 -0.35 -20.07
N GLN A 155 -7.24 0.56 -21.02
CA GLN A 155 -7.69 1.93 -20.79
C GLN A 155 -9.21 1.95 -20.60
N ILE A 156 -9.70 2.44 -19.46
CA ILE A 156 -11.12 2.47 -19.11
C ILE A 156 -11.64 3.87 -18.80
N LEU A 157 -10.78 4.77 -18.37
CA LEU A 157 -11.09 6.14 -17.94
C LEU A 157 -10.07 7.13 -18.51
N GLY A 158 -10.30 8.42 -18.35
CA GLY A 158 -9.32 9.46 -18.53
C GLY A 158 -8.47 9.65 -17.27
N GLN A 159 -7.77 10.78 -17.18
CA GLN A 159 -6.96 11.11 -16.02
C GLN A 159 -7.80 11.29 -14.76
N GLY A 160 -7.29 10.75 -13.64
CA GLY A 160 -7.93 10.86 -12.34
C GLY A 160 -7.05 10.31 -11.23
N ARG A 161 -7.30 10.75 -9.98
CA ARG A 161 -6.60 10.29 -8.77
C ARG A 161 -7.54 9.70 -7.73
N ALA A 162 -8.82 9.59 -8.06
CA ALA A 162 -9.80 9.04 -7.14
C ALA A 162 -9.51 7.58 -6.84
N HIS A 163 -9.64 7.21 -5.58
CA HIS A 163 -9.72 5.80 -5.22
C HIS A 163 -10.91 5.14 -5.91
N PHE A 164 -10.73 3.91 -6.28
CA PHE A 164 -11.79 3.06 -6.81
C PHE A 164 -12.22 2.05 -5.76
N ALA A 165 -13.39 1.46 -5.94
CA ALA A 165 -13.94 0.45 -5.04
C ALA A 165 -14.25 -0.83 -5.81
N TYR A 166 -14.15 -1.98 -5.12
CA TYR A 166 -14.51 -3.28 -5.64
C TYR A 166 -15.40 -4.00 -4.64
N SER A 167 -16.61 -4.35 -5.06
CA SER A 167 -17.58 -5.05 -4.21
C SER A 167 -18.56 -5.87 -5.07
N GLY A 168 -18.90 -7.07 -4.63
CA GLY A 168 -19.89 -7.92 -5.29
C GLY A 168 -19.61 -8.18 -6.77
N GLY A 169 -18.36 -8.39 -7.15
CA GLY A 169 -17.96 -8.60 -8.55
C GLY A 169 -18.08 -7.34 -9.42
N ARG A 170 -18.15 -6.16 -8.82
CA ARG A 170 -18.24 -4.88 -9.54
C ARG A 170 -17.12 -3.94 -9.11
N LEU A 171 -16.53 -3.29 -10.09
CA LEU A 171 -15.54 -2.24 -9.92
C LEU A 171 -16.20 -0.89 -10.18
N PHE A 172 -16.11 0.01 -9.23
CA PHE A 172 -16.59 1.39 -9.31
C PHE A 172 -15.39 2.32 -9.39
N ALA A 173 -15.28 3.04 -10.48
CA ALA A 173 -14.14 3.92 -10.72
C ALA A 173 -14.58 5.22 -11.41
N ARG A 174 -13.83 6.30 -11.18
CA ARG A 174 -14.10 7.59 -11.82
C ARG A 174 -12.84 8.29 -12.28
N ASP A 175 -12.98 9.07 -13.32
CA ASP A 175 -12.07 10.15 -13.69
C ASP A 175 -12.66 11.52 -13.32
N ASN A 176 -12.15 12.58 -13.91
CA ASN A 176 -12.66 13.94 -13.67
C ASN A 176 -14.01 14.23 -14.34
N ARG A 177 -14.52 13.33 -15.19
CA ARG A 177 -15.73 13.54 -16.00
C ARG A 177 -16.76 12.43 -15.86
N ARG A 178 -16.35 11.21 -15.56
CA ARG A 178 -17.22 10.02 -15.59
C ARG A 178 -17.06 9.17 -14.35
N LEU A 179 -18.16 8.60 -13.88
CA LEU A 179 -18.21 7.46 -12.97
C LEU A 179 -18.66 6.24 -13.74
N ILE A 180 -17.93 5.15 -13.63
CA ILE A 180 -18.24 3.88 -14.28
C ILE A 180 -18.41 2.76 -13.25
N CYS A 181 -19.25 1.80 -13.61
CA CYS A 181 -19.39 0.52 -12.92
C CYS A 181 -19.11 -0.60 -13.91
N LEU A 182 -18.05 -1.35 -13.69
CA LEU A 182 -17.69 -2.50 -14.52
C LEU A 182 -18.04 -3.79 -13.77
N LYS A 183 -18.76 -4.70 -14.43
CA LYS A 183 -18.95 -6.05 -13.92
C LYS A 183 -17.69 -6.86 -14.27
N THR A 184 -17.06 -7.45 -13.28
CA THR A 184 -16.06 -8.48 -13.52
C THR A 184 -16.79 -9.79 -13.78
N SER A 185 -16.40 -10.53 -14.83
CA SER A 185 -17.01 -11.83 -15.10
C SER A 185 -16.73 -12.79 -13.95
N ASP A 186 -17.76 -13.42 -13.44
CA ASP A 186 -17.64 -14.60 -12.60
C ASP A 186 -16.96 -15.71 -13.44
N LYS A 187 -15.73 -16.07 -13.08
CA LYS A 187 -15.10 -17.33 -13.50
C LYS A 187 -14.89 -18.18 -12.28
#